data_9b69f2ecc6f2cc0f4f8dae2f1f6cbf0e
#
_entry.id   9b69f2ecc6f2cc0f4f8dae2f1f6cbf0e
#
_cell.length_a   1.000
_cell.length_b   1.000
_cell.length_c   1.000
_cell.angle_alpha   90.00
_cell.angle_beta   90.00
_cell.angle_gamma   90.00
#
_symmetry.space_group_name_H-M   'P 1'
#
loop_
_entity.id
_entity.type
_entity.pdbx_description
1 polymer ?
#
loop_
_entity_poly.entity_id
_entity_poly.type
_entity_poly.pdbx_seq_one_letter_code
_entity_poly.pdbx_strand_id
1 'polypeptide(L)'
;MVDFRPIHGCRFNLDIVEDMARILCPPYDMIDSNLQRDLKTLRPYNAVHLEGAEQPDPLDPEKSYLEASSLYRNWLEQDVLKQDREPHYYLMRYGYQFDEGRKEQLGLLGGIAVEDYDKRTVLPHEFTREPAVQDRVKLLESCKAQFSPIMSLYRDSSHILEPILAQVMGKTPDIEIEDPVQSHICFWVISDSESKDAIHQFFIDKPIFLADGHHRYEAALRNQSNNSTSNNDANNFVMMALVEFDDPGLQLLPYHRGLGGISSAELKHIRKELDNLFDSSPFDLSVKGVDTLAREIAELGKTQHVVGVLGPDSHQAEILILKKDIDWKKWGPLAMSEAWVLEEKVLKTVLGNDAAKQADYSHDAQGLRDRISSKDLQIAFLLKPFPMDTFEEIVGGGQRLPSKSTFFFPKLPTGLVIHRLEGQV
;
A
#
# COMPACT_ATOMS: atom_id res chain seq x y z
N MET A 1 -9.45 -20.01 -9.39
CA MET A 1 -10.57 -19.51 -8.55
C MET A 1 -9.97 -19.01 -7.26
N VAL A 2 -10.34 -17.80 -6.85
CA VAL A 2 -9.89 -17.27 -5.55
C VAL A 2 -10.54 -18.09 -4.43
N ASP A 3 -9.73 -18.54 -3.49
CA ASP A 3 -10.21 -19.21 -2.27
C ASP A 3 -9.99 -18.22 -1.10
N PHE A 4 -11.06 -17.51 -0.75
CA PHE A 4 -11.08 -16.58 0.38
C PHE A 4 -11.82 -17.22 1.54
N ARG A 5 -11.14 -17.42 2.65
CA ARG A 5 -11.68 -18.13 3.83
C ARG A 5 -11.65 -17.29 5.09
N PRO A 6 -12.57 -17.59 6.05
CA PRO A 6 -12.43 -17.09 7.40
C PRO A 6 -11.16 -17.66 8.03
N ILE A 7 -10.56 -16.95 8.99
CA ILE A 7 -9.33 -17.34 9.68
C ILE A 7 -9.53 -17.38 11.20
N HIS A 8 -8.73 -18.20 11.90
CA HIS A 8 -8.60 -18.16 13.34
C HIS A 8 -7.72 -16.98 13.76
N GLY A 9 -8.25 -15.75 13.69
CA GLY A 9 -7.52 -14.53 14.00
C GLY A 9 -7.02 -14.50 15.43
N CYS A 10 -5.80 -14.00 15.60
CA CYS A 10 -5.25 -13.74 16.92
C CYS A 10 -5.37 -12.25 17.20
N ARG A 11 -6.03 -11.86 18.29
CA ARG A 11 -6.35 -10.48 18.61
C ARG A 11 -5.87 -10.10 20.00
N PHE A 12 -5.59 -8.81 20.22
CA PHE A 12 -5.27 -8.31 21.54
C PHE A 12 -6.41 -8.49 22.52
N ASN A 13 -6.08 -8.93 23.73
CA ASN A 13 -7.01 -9.12 24.82
C ASN A 13 -7.32 -7.77 25.49
N LEU A 14 -8.55 -7.28 25.29
CA LEU A 14 -8.99 -5.98 25.81
C LEU A 14 -9.02 -5.90 27.34
N ASP A 15 -9.04 -7.04 28.04
CA ASP A 15 -8.94 -7.08 29.51
C ASP A 15 -7.51 -6.72 30.01
N ILE A 16 -6.49 -6.85 29.14
CA ILE A 16 -5.09 -6.56 29.44
C ILE A 16 -4.63 -5.28 28.78
N VAL A 17 -5.07 -5.08 27.51
CA VAL A 17 -4.71 -3.93 26.68
C VAL A 17 -5.82 -2.90 26.76
N GLU A 18 -5.65 -1.89 27.60
CA GLU A 18 -6.68 -0.90 27.90
C GLU A 18 -7.00 0.06 26.74
N ASP A 19 -6.04 0.30 25.83
CA ASP A 19 -6.12 1.35 24.81
C ASP A 19 -5.55 0.86 23.46
N MET A 20 -6.45 0.43 22.60
CA MET A 20 -6.10 -0.07 21.25
C MET A 20 -5.51 1.01 20.35
N ALA A 21 -5.82 2.29 20.53
CA ALA A 21 -5.24 3.36 19.74
C ALA A 21 -3.71 3.45 19.85
N ARG A 22 -3.16 3.03 21.00
CA ARG A 22 -1.72 3.01 21.24
C ARG A 22 -1.04 1.68 20.91
N ILE A 23 -1.80 0.66 20.53
CA ILE A 23 -1.31 -0.67 20.18
C ILE A 23 -1.04 -0.76 18.68
N LEU A 24 -1.89 -0.14 17.89
CA LEU A 24 -1.76 -0.17 16.44
C LEU A 24 -0.55 0.63 15.96
N CYS A 25 0.01 0.21 14.84
CA CYS A 25 1.03 0.95 14.12
C CYS A 25 0.74 0.94 12.61
N PRO A 26 1.34 1.86 11.83
CA PRO A 26 1.32 1.77 10.38
C PRO A 26 1.98 0.46 9.88
N PRO A 27 1.79 0.07 8.61
CA PRO A 27 2.57 -1.02 8.02
C PRO A 27 4.08 -0.69 8.01
N TYR A 28 4.89 -1.73 8.08
CA TYR A 28 6.35 -1.64 8.33
C TYR A 28 7.10 -0.69 7.37
N ASP A 29 6.67 -0.60 6.13
CA ASP A 29 7.30 0.22 5.08
C ASP A 29 6.97 1.73 5.19
N MET A 30 6.10 2.10 6.13
CA MET A 30 5.79 3.47 6.50
C MET A 30 6.48 3.91 7.82
N ILE A 31 7.21 3.01 8.47
CA ILE A 31 7.83 3.27 9.77
C ILE A 31 9.32 3.58 9.57
N ASP A 32 9.70 4.84 9.79
CA ASP A 32 11.11 5.23 9.88
C ASP A 32 11.66 5.03 11.30
N SER A 33 12.98 5.20 11.47
CA SER A 33 13.66 4.98 12.76
C SER A 33 13.17 5.90 13.89
N ASN A 34 12.68 7.10 13.58
CA ASN A 34 12.15 8.03 14.57
C ASN A 34 10.77 7.58 15.03
N LEU A 35 9.86 7.34 14.07
CA LEU A 35 8.52 6.85 14.34
C LEU A 35 8.57 5.51 15.09
N GLN A 36 9.47 4.61 14.70
CA GLN A 36 9.64 3.34 15.40
C GLN A 36 10.02 3.53 16.88
N ARG A 37 10.96 4.41 17.16
CA ARG A 37 11.38 4.72 18.55
C ARG A 37 10.20 5.28 19.34
N ASP A 38 9.44 6.20 18.76
CA ASP A 38 8.28 6.81 19.39
C ASP A 38 7.19 5.79 19.69
N LEU A 39 6.86 4.93 18.73
CA LEU A 39 5.86 3.86 18.89
C LEU A 39 6.30 2.84 19.95
N LYS A 40 7.57 2.43 19.99
CA LYS A 40 8.11 1.51 21.00
C LYS A 40 8.03 2.10 22.44
N THR A 41 8.10 3.42 22.58
CA THR A 41 7.97 4.08 23.88
C THR A 41 6.54 4.28 24.35
N LEU A 42 5.56 4.23 23.45
CA LEU A 42 4.15 4.48 23.78
C LEU A 42 3.57 3.40 24.70
N ARG A 43 3.75 2.13 24.34
CA ARG A 43 3.25 0.98 25.10
C ARG A 43 4.11 -0.26 24.87
N PRO A 44 4.25 -1.15 25.88
CA PRO A 44 4.99 -2.41 25.75
C PRO A 44 4.34 -3.39 24.75
N TYR A 45 3.05 -3.21 24.43
CA TYR A 45 2.27 -4.07 23.53
C TYR A 45 2.01 -3.46 22.17
N ASN A 46 2.68 -2.37 21.78
CA ASN A 46 2.52 -1.82 20.43
C ASN A 46 2.97 -2.84 19.37
N ALA A 47 2.15 -3.00 18.32
CA ALA A 47 2.40 -3.98 17.26
C ALA A 47 3.74 -3.76 16.52
N VAL A 48 4.32 -2.56 16.58
CA VAL A 48 5.64 -2.24 16.02
C VAL A 48 6.75 -3.16 16.54
N HIS A 49 6.62 -3.67 17.77
CA HIS A 49 7.59 -4.61 18.34
C HIS A 49 7.64 -5.95 17.58
N LEU A 50 6.56 -6.32 16.89
CA LEU A 50 6.43 -7.56 16.12
C LEU A 50 6.82 -7.38 14.65
N GLU A 51 6.68 -6.18 14.10
CA GLU A 51 6.94 -5.91 12.68
C GLU A 51 8.43 -5.89 12.31
N GLY A 52 9.32 -5.83 13.29
CA GLY A 52 10.75 -5.96 13.08
C GLY A 52 11.38 -4.85 12.22
N ALA A 53 10.84 -3.64 12.27
CA ALA A 53 11.19 -2.55 11.37
C ALA A 53 12.60 -1.92 11.58
N GLU A 54 13.41 -2.43 12.47
CA GLU A 54 14.81 -1.98 12.58
C GLU A 54 15.63 -2.58 11.43
N GLN A 55 16.53 -1.76 10.88
CA GLN A 55 17.56 -2.30 9.99
C GLN A 55 18.31 -3.39 10.77
N PRO A 56 18.46 -4.59 10.21
CA PRO A 56 19.17 -5.67 10.88
C PRO A 56 20.53 -5.17 11.35
N ASP A 57 20.87 -5.48 12.61
CA ASP A 57 22.22 -5.23 13.10
C ASP A 57 23.19 -5.93 12.15
N PRO A 58 24.16 -5.20 11.52
CA PRO A 58 25.11 -5.83 10.62
C PRO A 58 25.92 -6.95 11.27
N LEU A 59 26.05 -6.95 12.62
CA LEU A 59 26.76 -7.97 13.38
C LEU A 59 25.87 -9.16 13.78
N ASP A 60 24.56 -8.97 13.82
CA ASP A 60 23.59 -10.01 14.14
C ASP A 60 22.26 -9.78 13.37
N PRO A 61 22.23 -10.08 12.08
CA PRO A 61 21.06 -9.79 11.22
C PRO A 61 19.81 -10.58 11.62
N GLU A 62 19.92 -11.66 12.36
CA GLU A 62 18.78 -12.52 12.75
C GLU A 62 18.18 -12.10 14.10
N LYS A 63 18.85 -11.27 14.86
CA LYS A 63 18.48 -10.89 16.23
C LYS A 63 17.06 -10.30 16.30
N SER A 64 16.73 -9.37 15.42
CA SER A 64 15.41 -8.70 15.42
C SER A 64 14.25 -9.68 15.18
N TYR A 65 14.44 -10.68 14.32
CA TYR A 65 13.42 -11.71 14.06
C TYR A 65 13.24 -12.67 15.24
N LEU A 66 14.35 -13.04 15.90
CA LEU A 66 14.31 -13.87 17.12
C LEU A 66 13.66 -13.14 18.30
N GLU A 67 13.93 -11.84 18.46
CA GLU A 67 13.29 -11.00 19.47
C GLU A 67 11.79 -10.88 19.20
N ALA A 68 11.36 -10.58 17.97
CA ALA A 68 9.95 -10.52 17.59
C ALA A 68 9.23 -11.86 17.82
N SER A 69 9.87 -12.98 17.44
CA SER A 69 9.32 -14.33 17.65
C SER A 69 9.19 -14.69 19.15
N SER A 70 10.19 -14.34 19.94
CA SER A 70 10.16 -14.57 21.40
C SER A 70 9.07 -13.74 22.06
N LEU A 71 8.95 -12.45 21.66
CA LEU A 71 7.95 -11.54 22.19
C LEU A 71 6.53 -11.99 21.83
N TYR A 72 6.32 -12.38 20.56
CA TYR A 72 5.03 -12.87 20.09
C TYR A 72 4.58 -14.10 20.87
N ARG A 73 5.47 -15.08 21.10
CA ARG A 73 5.18 -16.26 21.91
C ARG A 73 4.85 -15.90 23.36
N ASN A 74 5.62 -14.99 23.94
CA ASN A 74 5.36 -14.50 25.28
C ASN A 74 3.99 -13.83 25.43
N TRP A 75 3.58 -13.03 24.42
CA TRP A 75 2.25 -12.41 24.41
C TRP A 75 1.10 -13.43 24.32
N LEU A 76 1.32 -14.54 23.60
CA LEU A 76 0.36 -15.66 23.58
C LEU A 76 0.29 -16.39 24.92
N GLU A 77 1.46 -16.67 25.54
CA GLU A 77 1.53 -17.36 26.84
C GLU A 77 0.95 -16.54 28.01
N GLN A 78 1.00 -15.21 27.89
CA GLN A 78 0.46 -14.27 28.88
C GLN A 78 -0.98 -13.84 28.60
N ASP A 79 -1.67 -14.45 27.62
CA ASP A 79 -3.00 -14.06 27.17
C ASP A 79 -3.14 -12.60 26.73
N VAL A 80 -2.03 -11.91 26.43
CA VAL A 80 -2.04 -10.57 25.81
C VAL A 80 -2.62 -10.64 24.40
N LEU A 81 -2.30 -11.73 23.69
CA LEU A 81 -2.91 -12.11 22.43
C LEU A 81 -3.75 -13.39 22.64
N LYS A 82 -4.97 -13.39 22.12
CA LYS A 82 -5.87 -14.54 22.15
C LYS A 82 -6.29 -14.92 20.74
N GLN A 83 -6.18 -16.21 20.43
CA GLN A 83 -6.68 -16.76 19.17
C GLN A 83 -8.18 -17.03 19.26
N ASP A 84 -8.94 -16.63 18.24
CA ASP A 84 -10.34 -16.95 18.12
C ASP A 84 -10.51 -18.47 17.98
N ARG A 85 -11.48 -19.05 18.71
CA ARG A 85 -11.72 -20.51 18.73
C ARG A 85 -12.24 -21.03 17.41
N GLU A 86 -13.08 -20.22 16.74
CA GLU A 86 -13.68 -20.52 15.45
C GLU A 86 -13.11 -19.57 14.38
N PRO A 87 -13.07 -19.99 13.11
CA PRO A 87 -12.62 -19.10 12.04
C PRO A 87 -13.68 -18.04 11.70
N HIS A 88 -13.23 -16.80 11.52
CA HIS A 88 -14.08 -15.65 11.23
C HIS A 88 -13.52 -14.84 10.05
N TYR A 89 -14.43 -14.13 9.38
CA TYR A 89 -14.04 -12.91 8.65
C TYR A 89 -14.12 -11.73 9.61
N TYR A 90 -13.45 -10.65 9.26
CA TYR A 90 -13.48 -9.42 10.04
C TYR A 90 -13.79 -8.27 9.11
N LEU A 91 -14.62 -7.34 9.57
CA LEU A 91 -14.91 -6.11 8.85
C LEU A 91 -14.28 -4.95 9.61
N MET A 92 -13.55 -4.13 8.90
CA MET A 92 -12.98 -2.88 9.42
C MET A 92 -13.58 -1.71 8.65
N ARG A 93 -14.10 -0.71 9.36
CA ARG A 93 -14.40 0.61 8.83
C ARG A 93 -13.36 1.58 9.36
N TYR A 94 -12.60 2.16 8.46
CA TYR A 94 -11.52 3.10 8.76
C TYR A 94 -11.91 4.50 8.32
N GLY A 95 -12.33 5.34 9.27
CA GLY A 95 -12.62 6.75 9.07
C GLY A 95 -11.36 7.59 9.23
N TYR A 96 -11.15 8.55 8.33
CA TYR A 96 -9.98 9.42 8.34
C TYR A 96 -10.29 10.79 7.75
N GLN A 97 -9.48 11.81 8.08
CA GLN A 97 -9.59 13.13 7.50
C GLN A 97 -8.83 13.19 6.17
N PHE A 98 -9.48 13.66 5.12
CA PHE A 98 -8.87 13.84 3.81
C PHE A 98 -9.37 15.14 3.18
N ASP A 99 -8.44 16.02 2.79
CA ASP A 99 -8.74 17.39 2.37
C ASP A 99 -9.67 18.11 3.38
N GLU A 100 -10.80 18.63 2.92
CA GLU A 100 -11.78 19.34 3.75
C GLU A 100 -12.89 18.44 4.33
N GLY A 101 -12.78 17.08 4.14
CA GLY A 101 -13.85 16.15 4.51
C GLY A 101 -13.38 14.89 5.22
N ARG A 102 -14.29 14.24 5.93
CA ARG A 102 -14.08 12.91 6.48
C ARG A 102 -14.45 11.86 5.43
N LYS A 103 -13.60 10.86 5.27
CA LYS A 103 -13.84 9.67 4.43
C LYS A 103 -13.82 8.42 5.27
N GLU A 104 -14.51 7.39 4.81
CA GLU A 104 -14.56 6.08 5.46
C GLU A 104 -14.30 4.99 4.43
N GLN A 105 -13.36 4.10 4.70
CA GLN A 105 -13.01 2.95 3.89
C GLN A 105 -13.45 1.66 4.59
N LEU A 106 -14.00 0.71 3.84
CA LEU A 106 -14.33 -0.62 4.33
C LEU A 106 -13.28 -1.63 3.87
N GLY A 107 -12.77 -2.41 4.81
CA GLY A 107 -11.87 -3.52 4.54
C GLY A 107 -12.43 -4.83 5.10
N LEU A 108 -12.62 -5.83 4.24
CA LEU A 108 -13.05 -7.17 4.62
C LEU A 108 -11.82 -8.07 4.76
N LEU A 109 -11.52 -8.53 5.99
CA LEU A 109 -10.31 -9.29 6.29
C LEU A 109 -10.61 -10.79 6.37
N GLY A 110 -9.68 -11.58 5.83
CA GLY A 110 -9.69 -13.04 5.87
C GLY A 110 -8.41 -13.61 5.26
N GLY A 111 -8.36 -14.92 5.07
CA GLY A 111 -7.26 -15.64 4.44
C GLY A 111 -7.51 -15.85 2.94
N ILE A 112 -6.57 -15.45 2.10
CA ILE A 112 -6.56 -15.76 0.67
C ILE A 112 -5.56 -16.90 0.44
N ALA A 113 -5.98 -17.94 -0.29
CA ALA A 113 -5.08 -19.00 -0.71
C ALA A 113 -3.89 -18.43 -1.51
N VAL A 114 -2.69 -18.80 -1.10
CA VAL A 114 -1.45 -18.38 -1.75
C VAL A 114 -1.29 -19.14 -3.07
N GLU A 115 -1.26 -18.44 -4.17
CA GLU A 115 -1.17 -19.00 -5.52
C GLU A 115 -0.20 -18.20 -6.38
N ASP A 116 0.51 -18.93 -7.27
CA ASP A 116 1.37 -18.28 -8.27
C ASP A 116 0.59 -17.28 -9.13
N TYR A 117 1.24 -16.17 -9.47
CA TYR A 117 0.66 -15.12 -10.31
C TYR A 117 0.18 -15.60 -11.69
N ASP A 118 0.75 -16.68 -12.19
CA ASP A 118 0.37 -17.29 -13.47
C ASP A 118 -1.08 -17.82 -13.47
N LYS A 119 -1.63 -18.12 -12.29
CA LYS A 119 -3.04 -18.51 -12.14
C LYS A 119 -4.00 -17.32 -12.29
N ARG A 120 -3.49 -16.09 -12.23
CA ARG A 120 -4.26 -14.84 -12.39
C ARG A 120 -5.43 -14.68 -11.41
N THR A 121 -5.34 -15.34 -10.28
CA THR A 121 -6.29 -15.16 -9.15
C THR A 121 -5.93 -13.94 -8.32
N VAL A 122 -4.62 -13.72 -8.11
CA VAL A 122 -4.07 -12.54 -7.44
C VAL A 122 -3.18 -11.80 -8.43
N LEU A 123 -3.50 -10.53 -8.68
CA LEU A 123 -2.89 -9.72 -9.72
C LEU A 123 -2.00 -8.63 -9.11
N PRO A 124 -0.67 -8.74 -9.22
CA PRO A 124 0.24 -7.70 -8.75
C PRO A 124 0.36 -6.57 -9.76
N HIS A 125 0.50 -5.34 -9.30
CA HIS A 125 0.69 -4.19 -10.17
C HIS A 125 2.13 -3.65 -10.19
N GLU A 126 3.03 -4.13 -9.34
CA GLU A 126 4.44 -3.73 -9.34
C GLU A 126 5.37 -4.93 -9.10
N PHE A 127 6.67 -4.72 -9.35
CA PHE A 127 7.71 -5.71 -9.08
C PHE A 127 8.21 -5.58 -7.65
N THR A 128 8.56 -6.70 -7.04
CA THR A 128 9.16 -6.76 -5.71
C THR A 128 10.68 -6.61 -5.76
N ARG A 129 11.25 -6.16 -4.63
CA ARG A 129 12.70 -6.05 -4.44
C ARG A 129 13.18 -7.19 -3.55
N GLU A 130 14.20 -7.90 -3.99
CA GLU A 130 14.71 -9.09 -3.32
C GLU A 130 15.05 -8.87 -1.83
N PRO A 131 15.76 -7.80 -1.41
CA PRO A 131 16.07 -7.60 0.02
C PRO A 131 14.81 -7.45 0.89
N ALA A 132 13.78 -6.77 0.39
CA ALA A 132 12.53 -6.57 1.13
C ALA A 132 11.70 -7.86 1.22
N VAL A 133 11.75 -8.72 0.19
CA VAL A 133 11.10 -10.05 0.23
C VAL A 133 11.81 -10.94 1.24
N GLN A 134 13.14 -11.01 1.20
CA GLN A 134 13.94 -11.83 2.13
C GLN A 134 13.73 -11.44 3.59
N ASP A 135 13.65 -10.15 3.87
CA ASP A 135 13.33 -9.64 5.20
C ASP A 135 11.96 -10.17 5.69
N ARG A 136 10.93 -10.09 4.86
CA ARG A 136 9.59 -10.60 5.20
C ARG A 136 9.53 -12.13 5.31
N VAL A 137 10.28 -12.87 4.47
CA VAL A 137 10.41 -14.32 4.61
C VAL A 137 10.98 -14.70 5.97
N LYS A 138 12.07 -14.06 6.40
CA LYS A 138 12.70 -14.33 7.70
C LYS A 138 11.76 -14.05 8.87
N LEU A 139 11.02 -12.95 8.83
CA LEU A 139 10.03 -12.64 9.85
C LEU A 139 8.92 -13.71 9.91
N LEU A 140 8.37 -14.10 8.74
CA LEU A 140 7.37 -15.17 8.63
C LEU A 140 7.87 -16.52 9.17
N GLU A 141 9.09 -16.93 8.79
CA GLU A 141 9.70 -18.17 9.24
C GLU A 141 9.98 -18.20 10.74
N SER A 142 10.41 -17.06 11.31
CA SER A 142 10.74 -16.93 12.72
C SER A 142 9.49 -16.88 13.62
N CYS A 143 8.48 -16.11 13.22
CA CYS A 143 7.29 -15.88 14.03
C CYS A 143 6.16 -16.88 13.76
N LYS A 144 6.14 -17.51 12.58
CA LYS A 144 5.01 -18.33 12.10
C LYS A 144 3.68 -17.58 12.17
N ALA A 145 3.71 -16.28 11.83
CA ALA A 145 2.56 -15.39 11.89
C ALA A 145 2.69 -14.22 10.90
N GLN A 146 1.56 -13.70 10.48
CA GLN A 146 1.44 -12.48 9.69
C GLN A 146 0.79 -11.39 10.57
N PHE A 147 1.50 -10.30 10.80
CA PHE A 147 1.08 -9.26 11.74
C PHE A 147 0.26 -8.15 11.09
N SER A 148 0.44 -7.93 9.80
CA SER A 148 -0.25 -6.89 9.02
C SER A 148 -0.95 -7.48 7.80
N PRO A 149 -2.20 -7.06 7.50
CA PRO A 149 -2.91 -7.53 6.31
C PRO A 149 -2.31 -6.95 5.03
N ILE A 150 -2.33 -7.72 3.94
CA ILE A 150 -2.10 -7.22 2.60
C ILE A 150 -3.37 -6.49 2.16
N MET A 151 -3.26 -5.26 1.65
CA MET A 151 -4.39 -4.55 1.07
C MET A 151 -4.58 -4.98 -0.38
N SER A 152 -5.78 -5.41 -0.72
CA SER A 152 -6.13 -5.84 -2.07
C SER A 152 -7.50 -5.32 -2.47
N LEU A 153 -7.73 -5.22 -3.79
CA LEU A 153 -8.98 -4.69 -4.31
C LEU A 153 -9.79 -5.79 -4.99
N TYR A 154 -11.10 -5.65 -4.95
CA TYR A 154 -12.05 -6.49 -5.68
C TYR A 154 -13.16 -5.64 -6.33
N ARG A 155 -13.88 -6.21 -7.31
CA ARG A 155 -14.99 -5.55 -7.99
C ARG A 155 -16.32 -6.20 -7.59
N ASP A 156 -17.27 -5.38 -7.12
CA ASP A 156 -18.65 -5.77 -6.83
C ASP A 156 -19.66 -4.89 -7.56
N SER A 157 -19.60 -4.86 -8.89
CA SER A 157 -20.50 -4.04 -9.73
C SER A 157 -21.99 -4.33 -9.52
N SER A 158 -22.34 -5.45 -8.91
CA SER A 158 -23.72 -5.86 -8.64
C SER A 158 -24.16 -5.61 -7.19
N HIS A 159 -23.29 -5.02 -6.36
CA HIS A 159 -23.55 -4.69 -4.96
C HIS A 159 -24.05 -5.90 -4.13
N ILE A 160 -23.46 -7.09 -4.38
CA ILE A 160 -23.87 -8.34 -3.73
C ILE A 160 -23.47 -8.35 -2.26
N LEU A 161 -22.26 -7.86 -1.93
CA LEU A 161 -21.76 -7.82 -0.56
C LEU A 161 -22.33 -6.66 0.27
N GLU A 162 -22.78 -5.59 -0.37
CA GLU A 162 -23.26 -4.39 0.32
C GLU A 162 -24.32 -4.68 1.41
N PRO A 163 -25.41 -5.44 1.14
CA PRO A 163 -26.40 -5.74 2.18
C PRO A 163 -25.86 -6.59 3.32
N ILE A 164 -24.90 -7.48 3.06
CA ILE A 164 -24.26 -8.33 4.07
C ILE A 164 -23.39 -7.45 4.99
N LEU A 165 -22.55 -6.61 4.41
CA LEU A 165 -21.68 -5.70 5.15
C LEU A 165 -22.49 -4.65 5.93
N ALA A 166 -23.59 -4.15 5.36
CA ALA A 166 -24.50 -3.23 6.03
C ALA A 166 -25.16 -3.89 7.26
N GLN A 167 -25.56 -5.16 7.16
CA GLN A 167 -26.09 -5.91 8.30
C GLN A 167 -25.04 -6.07 9.41
N VAL A 168 -23.78 -6.34 9.07
CA VAL A 168 -22.67 -6.41 10.04
C VAL A 168 -22.47 -5.07 10.73
N MET A 169 -22.39 -3.98 9.97
CA MET A 169 -22.23 -2.63 10.50
C MET A 169 -23.40 -2.11 11.31
N GLY A 170 -24.58 -2.70 11.15
CA GLY A 170 -25.76 -2.45 12.01
C GLY A 170 -25.63 -2.95 13.43
N LYS A 171 -24.64 -3.81 13.72
CA LYS A 171 -24.33 -4.32 15.06
C LYS A 171 -23.32 -3.39 15.76
N THR A 172 -23.25 -3.45 17.09
CA THR A 172 -22.19 -2.81 17.86
C THR A 172 -20.84 -3.38 17.43
N PRO A 173 -19.82 -2.55 17.16
CA PRO A 173 -18.48 -3.05 16.84
C PRO A 173 -17.86 -3.79 18.04
N ASP A 174 -17.08 -4.83 17.77
CA ASP A 174 -16.29 -5.54 18.77
C ASP A 174 -15.13 -4.70 19.30
N ILE A 175 -14.60 -3.82 18.45
CA ILE A 175 -13.56 -2.84 18.81
C ILE A 175 -13.94 -1.51 18.17
N GLU A 176 -13.90 -0.44 18.96
CA GLU A 176 -14.02 0.94 18.48
C GLU A 176 -12.84 1.76 18.99
N ILE A 177 -12.16 2.43 18.09
CA ILE A 177 -10.95 3.20 18.36
C ILE A 177 -11.17 4.61 17.84
N GLU A 178 -11.11 5.59 18.72
CA GLU A 178 -11.07 7.01 18.36
C GLU A 178 -9.68 7.56 18.63
N ASP A 179 -8.99 7.92 17.57
CA ASP A 179 -7.84 8.81 17.66
C ASP A 179 -8.33 10.25 17.54
N PRO A 180 -8.15 11.08 18.58
CA PRO A 180 -8.69 12.45 18.60
C PRO A 180 -8.17 13.33 17.46
N VAL A 181 -7.12 12.93 16.77
CA VAL A 181 -6.43 13.76 15.79
C VAL A 181 -6.74 13.37 14.34
N GLN A 182 -6.90 12.07 14.01
CA GLN A 182 -6.90 11.68 12.59
C GLN A 182 -7.75 10.48 12.18
N SER A 183 -8.10 9.52 13.07
CA SER A 183 -8.76 8.29 12.61
C SER A 183 -9.82 7.76 13.56
N HIS A 184 -10.81 7.08 12.98
CA HIS A 184 -11.83 6.35 13.72
C HIS A 184 -11.96 4.95 13.12
N ILE A 185 -11.70 3.93 13.91
CA ILE A 185 -11.76 2.54 13.46
C ILE A 185 -12.89 1.83 14.20
N CYS A 186 -13.82 1.27 13.43
CA CYS A 186 -14.77 0.28 13.94
C CYS A 186 -14.41 -1.08 13.34
N PHE A 187 -14.41 -2.11 14.17
CA PHE A 187 -14.02 -3.45 13.79
C PHE A 187 -15.06 -4.47 14.30
N TRP A 188 -15.51 -5.36 13.41
CA TRP A 188 -16.51 -6.38 13.70
C TRP A 188 -15.99 -7.77 13.35
N VAL A 189 -16.36 -8.74 14.17
CA VAL A 189 -16.14 -10.17 13.92
C VAL A 189 -17.37 -10.76 13.23
N ILE A 190 -17.21 -11.28 12.02
CA ILE A 190 -18.29 -11.93 11.25
C ILE A 190 -18.30 -13.42 11.60
N SER A 191 -19.15 -13.80 12.53
CA SER A 191 -19.19 -15.15 13.09
C SER A 191 -20.36 -16.01 12.58
N ASP A 192 -21.42 -15.40 12.04
CA ASP A 192 -22.57 -16.14 11.56
C ASP A 192 -22.29 -16.89 10.25
N SER A 193 -22.81 -18.10 10.13
CA SER A 193 -22.51 -19.00 9.00
C SER A 193 -23.06 -18.45 7.67
N GLU A 194 -24.24 -17.82 7.69
CA GLU A 194 -24.90 -17.30 6.48
C GLU A 194 -24.04 -16.23 5.82
N SER A 195 -23.55 -15.24 6.60
CA SER A 195 -22.64 -14.22 6.10
C SER A 195 -21.32 -14.81 5.62
N LYS A 196 -20.73 -15.77 6.37
CA LYS A 196 -19.47 -16.42 5.98
C LYS A 196 -19.62 -17.18 4.64
N ASP A 197 -20.67 -17.95 4.48
CA ASP A 197 -20.92 -18.71 3.24
C ASP A 197 -21.16 -17.77 2.05
N ALA A 198 -21.93 -16.70 2.24
CA ALA A 198 -22.22 -15.73 1.20
C ALA A 198 -20.94 -14.99 0.76
N ILE A 199 -20.08 -14.57 1.70
CA ILE A 199 -18.78 -13.94 1.43
C ILE A 199 -17.90 -14.91 0.65
N HIS A 200 -17.75 -16.15 1.11
CA HIS A 200 -16.93 -17.15 0.42
C HIS A 200 -17.40 -17.37 -1.02
N GLN A 201 -18.70 -17.59 -1.23
CA GLN A 201 -19.29 -17.82 -2.55
C GLN A 201 -19.07 -16.63 -3.50
N PHE A 202 -19.15 -15.40 -2.98
CA PHE A 202 -18.95 -14.20 -3.77
C PHE A 202 -17.55 -14.13 -4.42
N PHE A 203 -16.50 -14.57 -3.71
CA PHE A 203 -15.11 -14.43 -4.18
C PHE A 203 -14.63 -15.55 -5.10
N ILE A 204 -15.34 -16.68 -5.23
CA ILE A 204 -14.88 -17.87 -5.96
C ILE A 204 -14.38 -17.54 -7.38
N ASP A 205 -15.09 -16.70 -8.13
CA ASP A 205 -14.77 -16.40 -9.52
C ASP A 205 -14.19 -14.99 -9.78
N LYS A 206 -13.76 -14.29 -8.72
CA LYS A 206 -13.31 -12.91 -8.83
C LYS A 206 -11.80 -12.79 -8.66
N PRO A 207 -11.08 -12.14 -9.60
CA PRO A 207 -9.67 -11.82 -9.39
C PRO A 207 -9.54 -10.77 -8.29
N ILE A 208 -8.40 -10.81 -7.59
CA ILE A 208 -8.03 -9.85 -6.56
C ILE A 208 -6.80 -9.09 -7.03
N PHE A 209 -6.80 -7.78 -6.87
CA PHE A 209 -5.73 -6.89 -7.30
C PHE A 209 -4.93 -6.44 -6.08
N LEU A 210 -3.65 -6.75 -6.02
CA LEU A 210 -2.79 -6.27 -4.93
C LEU A 210 -2.68 -4.75 -4.99
N ALA A 211 -3.08 -4.07 -3.92
CA ALA A 211 -2.96 -2.62 -3.77
C ALA A 211 -1.74 -2.24 -2.93
N ASP A 212 -1.45 -3.03 -1.88
CA ASP A 212 -0.31 -2.84 -1.00
C ASP A 212 0.15 -4.17 -0.41
N GLY A 213 1.47 -4.31 -0.19
CA GLY A 213 2.04 -5.52 0.42
C GLY A 213 2.55 -6.58 -0.55
N HIS A 214 2.97 -6.20 -1.76
CA HIS A 214 3.57 -7.10 -2.75
C HIS A 214 4.72 -7.93 -2.19
N HIS A 215 5.60 -7.34 -1.37
CA HIS A 215 6.69 -8.06 -0.71
C HIS A 215 6.17 -9.10 0.29
N ARG A 216 5.06 -8.82 1.00
CA ARG A 216 4.41 -9.74 1.93
C ARG A 216 3.79 -10.94 1.19
N TYR A 217 3.15 -10.69 0.04
CA TYR A 217 2.59 -11.78 -0.79
C TYR A 217 3.70 -12.66 -1.37
N GLU A 218 4.75 -12.06 -1.91
CA GLU A 218 5.92 -12.81 -2.44
C GLU A 218 6.61 -13.62 -1.34
N ALA A 219 6.70 -13.08 -0.13
CA ALA A 219 7.22 -13.82 1.01
C ALA A 219 6.33 -15.00 1.40
N ALA A 220 5.00 -14.85 1.32
CA ALA A 220 4.06 -15.94 1.56
C ALA A 220 4.20 -17.06 0.51
N LEU A 221 4.36 -16.72 -0.78
CA LEU A 221 4.64 -17.68 -1.86
C LEU A 221 5.89 -18.51 -1.56
N ARG A 222 6.98 -17.85 -1.17
CA ARG A 222 8.24 -18.54 -0.83
C ARG A 222 8.11 -19.40 0.40
N ASN A 223 7.47 -18.88 1.45
CA ASN A 223 7.24 -19.62 2.67
C ASN A 223 6.39 -20.88 2.43
N GLN A 224 5.33 -20.78 1.61
CA GLN A 224 4.51 -21.94 1.20
C GLN A 224 5.36 -22.98 0.47
N SER A 225 6.17 -22.56 -0.51
CA SER A 225 7.03 -23.44 -1.29
C SER A 225 8.05 -24.18 -0.41
N ASN A 226 8.62 -23.50 0.58
CA ASN A 226 9.59 -24.08 1.53
C ASN A 226 8.94 -25.09 2.50
N ASN A 227 7.64 -24.94 2.79
CA ASN A 227 6.91 -25.72 3.78
C ASN A 227 5.82 -26.64 3.17
N SER A 228 5.87 -26.93 1.89
CA SER A 228 4.84 -27.67 1.12
C SER A 228 4.54 -29.10 1.61
N THR A 229 5.34 -29.64 2.52
CA THR A 229 5.15 -30.97 3.11
C THR A 229 4.41 -30.97 4.44
N SER A 230 4.06 -29.81 4.98
CA SER A 230 3.34 -29.72 6.27
C SER A 230 1.84 -29.94 6.06
N ASN A 231 1.19 -30.70 6.97
CA ASN A 231 -0.27 -30.82 7.06
C ASN A 231 -0.94 -29.54 7.60
N ASN A 232 -0.23 -28.43 7.56
CA ASN A 232 -0.64 -27.16 8.13
C ASN A 232 -1.35 -26.33 7.06
N ASP A 233 -2.67 -26.31 7.10
CA ASP A 233 -3.51 -25.62 6.12
C ASP A 233 -3.35 -24.08 6.21
N ALA A 234 -3.18 -23.52 7.42
CA ALA A 234 -3.04 -22.10 7.64
C ALA A 234 -1.83 -21.47 6.92
N ASN A 235 -0.76 -22.25 6.72
CA ASN A 235 0.42 -21.80 5.97
C ASN A 235 0.17 -21.61 4.46
N ASN A 236 -0.95 -22.13 3.94
CA ASN A 236 -1.33 -21.97 2.54
C ASN A 236 -2.17 -20.71 2.31
N PHE A 237 -2.43 -19.93 3.34
CA PHE A 237 -3.22 -18.70 3.27
C PHE A 237 -2.42 -17.49 3.72
N VAL A 238 -2.72 -16.35 3.10
CA VAL A 238 -2.18 -15.05 3.48
C VAL A 238 -3.32 -14.12 3.90
N MET A 239 -3.16 -13.42 5.01
CA MET A 239 -4.15 -12.48 5.48
C MET A 239 -4.23 -11.25 4.58
N MET A 240 -5.41 -11.02 4.01
CA MET A 240 -5.70 -9.85 3.20
C MET A 240 -6.88 -9.07 3.75
N ALA A 241 -6.84 -7.77 3.58
CA ALA A 241 -7.99 -6.89 3.70
C ALA A 241 -8.41 -6.48 2.28
N LEU A 242 -9.62 -6.88 1.92
CA LEU A 242 -10.22 -6.67 0.60
C LEU A 242 -11.08 -5.42 0.63
N VAL A 243 -10.77 -4.46 -0.25
CA VAL A 243 -11.48 -3.19 -0.40
C VAL A 243 -12.14 -3.16 -1.79
N GLU A 244 -13.37 -2.71 -1.86
CA GLU A 244 -14.06 -2.57 -3.14
C GLU A 244 -13.46 -1.42 -3.98
N PHE A 245 -13.35 -1.59 -5.32
CA PHE A 245 -12.75 -0.59 -6.20
C PHE A 245 -13.43 0.78 -6.14
N ASP A 246 -14.75 0.80 -5.97
CA ASP A 246 -15.56 2.03 -5.91
C ASP A 246 -15.82 2.50 -4.46
N ASP A 247 -15.11 1.94 -3.47
CA ASP A 247 -15.21 2.38 -2.07
C ASP A 247 -14.87 3.89 -1.97
N PRO A 248 -15.80 4.73 -1.44
CA PRO A 248 -15.62 6.19 -1.41
C PRO A 248 -14.46 6.64 -0.52
N GLY A 249 -14.02 5.80 0.40
CA GLY A 249 -12.84 6.03 1.24
C GLY A 249 -11.54 5.55 0.62
N LEU A 250 -11.58 4.83 -0.50
CA LEU A 250 -10.36 4.46 -1.20
C LEU A 250 -9.84 5.63 -2.04
N GLN A 251 -8.61 6.04 -1.81
CA GLN A 251 -7.94 7.07 -2.61
C GLN A 251 -6.71 6.48 -3.30
N LEU A 252 -6.54 6.78 -4.57
CA LEU A 252 -5.34 6.44 -5.32
C LEU A 252 -4.55 7.72 -5.58
N LEU A 253 -3.57 7.98 -4.71
CA LEU A 253 -2.74 9.18 -4.77
C LEU A 253 -1.55 8.97 -5.70
N PRO A 254 -1.03 10.02 -6.32
CA PRO A 254 0.17 9.93 -7.14
C PRO A 254 1.41 9.79 -6.26
N TYR A 255 2.42 9.07 -6.78
CA TYR A 255 3.78 9.24 -6.34
C TYR A 255 4.47 10.24 -7.26
N HIS A 256 4.80 11.39 -6.72
CA HIS A 256 5.67 12.37 -7.36
C HIS A 256 7.12 11.89 -7.34
N ARG A 257 7.98 12.49 -8.17
CA ARG A 257 9.38 12.10 -8.30
C ARG A 257 10.30 13.29 -8.14
N GLY A 258 11.29 13.19 -7.26
CA GLY A 258 12.37 14.15 -7.12
C GLY A 258 13.70 13.56 -7.56
N LEU A 259 14.56 14.35 -8.19
CA LEU A 259 15.93 13.96 -8.55
C LEU A 259 16.93 14.89 -7.86
N GLY A 260 17.78 14.28 -7.03
CA GLY A 260 18.92 14.88 -6.37
C GLY A 260 20.24 14.30 -6.87
N GLY A 261 21.33 15.04 -6.70
CA GLY A 261 22.68 14.56 -7.04
C GLY A 261 22.95 14.39 -8.54
N ILE A 262 22.08 14.91 -9.42
CA ILE A 262 22.28 14.88 -10.88
C ILE A 262 23.19 16.02 -11.34
N SER A 263 24.02 15.75 -12.34
CA SER A 263 24.90 16.76 -12.93
C SER A 263 24.13 17.80 -13.75
N SER A 264 24.73 18.98 -13.93
CA SER A 264 24.15 20.01 -14.80
C SER A 264 24.02 19.56 -16.28
N ALA A 265 24.82 18.59 -16.73
CA ALA A 265 24.71 18.02 -18.06
C ALA A 265 23.48 17.09 -18.17
N GLU A 266 23.28 16.23 -17.18
CA GLU A 266 22.10 15.36 -17.09
C GLU A 266 20.83 16.19 -16.99
N LEU A 267 20.80 17.23 -16.13
CA LEU A 267 19.64 18.12 -16.01
C LEU A 267 19.29 18.79 -17.34
N LYS A 268 20.28 19.28 -18.08
CA LYS A 268 20.06 19.85 -19.42
C LYS A 268 19.53 18.81 -20.41
N HIS A 269 20.00 17.57 -20.31
CA HIS A 269 19.55 16.51 -21.20
C HIS A 269 18.10 16.11 -20.85
N ILE A 270 17.75 15.98 -19.57
CA ILE A 270 16.37 15.75 -19.13
C ILE A 270 15.46 16.85 -19.67
N ARG A 271 15.84 18.12 -19.52
CA ARG A 271 15.06 19.25 -20.09
C ARG A 271 14.86 19.12 -21.59
N LYS A 272 15.89 18.78 -22.33
CA LYS A 272 15.78 18.56 -23.77
C LYS A 272 14.81 17.44 -24.15
N GLU A 273 14.85 16.31 -23.41
CA GLU A 273 13.92 15.21 -23.67
C GLU A 273 12.47 15.58 -23.30
N LEU A 274 12.27 16.39 -22.25
CA LEU A 274 10.96 16.96 -21.93
C LEU A 274 10.46 17.87 -23.07
N ASP A 275 11.32 18.79 -23.56
CA ASP A 275 10.99 19.71 -24.67
C ASP A 275 10.67 18.96 -25.99
N ASN A 276 11.25 17.79 -26.19
CA ASN A 276 10.94 16.93 -27.35
C ASN A 276 9.53 16.37 -27.29
N LEU A 277 9.05 16.02 -26.08
CA LEU A 277 7.79 15.30 -25.87
C LEU A 277 6.63 16.21 -25.50
N PHE A 278 6.90 17.31 -24.78
CA PHE A 278 5.85 18.12 -24.15
C PHE A 278 5.89 19.58 -24.63
N ASP A 279 4.73 20.19 -24.66
CA ASP A 279 4.56 21.64 -24.69
C ASP A 279 4.55 22.15 -23.24
N SER A 280 5.36 23.18 -22.97
CA SER A 280 5.51 23.77 -21.64
C SER A 280 4.74 25.07 -21.51
N SER A 281 4.14 25.28 -20.33
CA SER A 281 3.58 26.56 -19.90
C SER A 281 4.07 26.92 -18.49
N PRO A 282 4.48 28.18 -18.25
CA PRO A 282 4.98 28.61 -16.94
C PRO A 282 3.85 28.67 -15.90
N PHE A 283 4.21 28.37 -14.65
CA PHE A 283 3.32 28.46 -13.50
C PHE A 283 4.02 29.17 -12.34
N ASP A 284 3.44 30.26 -11.86
CA ASP A 284 4.02 31.05 -10.78
C ASP A 284 3.60 30.50 -9.40
N LEU A 285 4.54 29.83 -8.73
CA LEU A 285 4.35 29.25 -7.40
C LEU A 285 4.29 30.30 -6.28
N SER A 286 4.85 31.49 -6.50
CA SER A 286 4.84 32.55 -5.48
C SER A 286 3.45 33.13 -5.27
N VAL A 287 2.60 33.05 -6.30
CA VAL A 287 1.24 33.57 -6.30
C VAL A 287 0.22 32.47 -6.01
N LYS A 288 0.36 31.30 -6.65
CA LYS A 288 -0.66 30.28 -6.64
C LYS A 288 -0.41 29.11 -5.65
N GLY A 289 0.86 28.85 -5.33
CA GLY A 289 1.25 27.73 -4.47
C GLY A 289 1.25 26.37 -5.16
N VAL A 290 1.92 25.37 -4.54
CA VAL A 290 2.10 24.02 -5.11
C VAL A 290 0.81 23.20 -5.11
N ASP A 291 -0.07 23.39 -4.14
CA ASP A 291 -1.35 22.67 -4.08
C ASP A 291 -2.28 23.07 -5.23
N THR A 292 -2.21 24.33 -5.66
CA THR A 292 -2.95 24.78 -6.84
C THR A 292 -2.38 24.17 -8.11
N LEU A 293 -1.04 24.06 -8.21
CA LEU A 293 -0.39 23.35 -9.30
C LEU A 293 -0.85 21.89 -9.36
N ALA A 294 -0.83 21.18 -8.24
CA ALA A 294 -1.27 19.79 -8.16
C ALA A 294 -2.74 19.63 -8.59
N ARG A 295 -3.64 20.54 -8.18
CA ARG A 295 -5.05 20.55 -8.62
C ARG A 295 -5.19 20.85 -10.12
N GLU A 296 -4.44 21.81 -10.68
CA GLU A 296 -4.48 22.09 -12.12
C GLU A 296 -3.98 20.87 -12.93
N ILE A 297 -2.92 20.19 -12.48
CA ILE A 297 -2.43 18.94 -13.09
C ILE A 297 -3.50 17.84 -13.05
N ALA A 298 -4.16 17.65 -11.90
CA ALA A 298 -5.22 16.67 -11.76
C ALA A 298 -6.41 16.96 -12.69
N GLU A 299 -6.80 18.21 -12.84
CA GLU A 299 -7.91 18.61 -13.71
C GLU A 299 -7.58 18.45 -15.21
N LEU A 300 -6.44 18.98 -15.65
CA LEU A 300 -5.96 18.81 -17.02
C LEU A 300 -5.72 17.33 -17.36
N GLY A 301 -5.25 16.59 -16.38
CA GLY A 301 -4.95 15.17 -16.49
C GLY A 301 -6.15 14.26 -16.71
N LYS A 302 -7.40 14.74 -16.54
CA LYS A 302 -8.60 13.97 -16.88
C LYS A 302 -8.71 13.66 -18.38
N THR A 303 -8.12 14.50 -19.23
CA THR A 303 -8.24 14.38 -20.69
C THR A 303 -6.92 14.34 -21.43
N GLN A 304 -5.81 14.62 -20.76
CA GLN A 304 -4.49 14.79 -21.39
C GLN A 304 -3.39 14.13 -20.52
N HIS A 305 -2.28 13.78 -21.16
CA HIS A 305 -1.06 13.48 -20.43
C HIS A 305 -0.42 14.78 -19.95
N VAL A 306 -0.31 14.94 -18.65
CA VAL A 306 0.20 16.17 -18.02
C VAL A 306 1.13 15.85 -16.87
N VAL A 307 2.20 16.63 -16.76
CA VAL A 307 3.20 16.55 -15.70
C VAL A 307 3.51 17.95 -15.21
N GLY A 308 3.53 18.18 -13.90
CA GLY A 308 4.08 19.38 -13.31
C GLY A 308 5.57 19.24 -13.09
N VAL A 309 6.33 20.31 -13.34
CA VAL A 309 7.77 20.32 -13.09
C VAL A 309 8.11 21.45 -12.13
N LEU A 310 8.77 21.07 -11.02
CA LEU A 310 9.43 22.00 -10.12
C LEU A 310 10.91 22.06 -10.54
N GLY A 311 11.39 23.24 -10.90
CA GLY A 311 12.75 23.46 -11.34
C GLY A 311 13.66 24.00 -10.24
N PRO A 312 14.92 24.36 -10.59
CA PRO A 312 15.88 24.90 -9.61
C PRO A 312 15.46 26.27 -9.03
N ASP A 313 14.55 26.99 -9.68
CA ASP A 313 13.91 28.17 -9.11
C ASP A 313 12.65 27.75 -8.33
N SER A 314 12.69 27.90 -7.01
CA SER A 314 11.59 27.52 -6.10
C SER A 314 10.31 28.36 -6.24
N HIS A 315 10.36 29.47 -7.00
CA HIS A 315 9.22 30.32 -7.29
C HIS A 315 8.56 30.01 -8.63
N GLN A 316 9.18 29.21 -9.46
CA GLN A 316 8.71 28.87 -10.80
C GLN A 316 8.47 27.39 -10.95
N ALA A 317 7.38 27.06 -11.60
CA ALA A 317 7.08 25.71 -12.05
C ALA A 317 6.62 25.74 -13.51
N GLU A 318 6.46 24.56 -14.08
CA GLU A 318 5.94 24.41 -15.43
C GLU A 318 4.86 23.33 -15.43
N ILE A 319 3.84 23.54 -16.25
CA ILE A 319 2.87 22.51 -16.63
C ILE A 319 3.26 22.01 -18.01
N LEU A 320 3.57 20.73 -18.11
CA LEU A 320 3.95 20.05 -19.33
C LEU A 320 2.77 19.23 -19.84
N ILE A 321 2.36 19.45 -21.09
CA ILE A 321 1.29 18.70 -21.76
C ILE A 321 1.92 17.95 -22.94
N LEU A 322 1.67 16.63 -23.04
CA LEU A 322 2.19 15.82 -24.13
C LEU A 322 1.71 16.38 -25.48
N LYS A 323 2.64 16.55 -26.41
CA LYS A 323 2.37 17.13 -27.75
C LYS A 323 1.34 16.30 -28.52
N LYS A 324 0.45 16.97 -29.24
CA LYS A 324 -0.67 16.35 -29.95
C LYS A 324 -0.26 15.47 -31.14
N ASP A 325 0.93 15.71 -31.71
CA ASP A 325 1.51 14.94 -32.81
C ASP A 325 2.20 13.65 -32.35
N ILE A 326 2.33 13.45 -31.04
CA ILE A 326 2.88 12.22 -30.48
C ILE A 326 1.77 11.17 -30.37
N ASP A 327 1.89 10.12 -31.15
CA ASP A 327 1.02 8.95 -31.07
C ASP A 327 1.47 8.00 -29.93
N TRP A 328 1.21 8.42 -28.69
CA TRP A 328 1.60 7.69 -27.48
C TRP A 328 0.94 6.30 -27.37
N LYS A 329 -0.19 6.09 -28.04
CA LYS A 329 -0.87 4.78 -28.04
C LYS A 329 -0.02 3.66 -28.65
N LYS A 330 0.92 4.00 -29.53
CA LYS A 330 1.90 3.07 -30.08
C LYS A 330 2.90 2.57 -29.04
N TRP A 331 3.03 3.22 -27.90
CA TRP A 331 3.91 2.78 -26.82
C TRP A 331 3.32 1.65 -25.97
N GLY A 332 2.07 1.29 -26.22
CA GLY A 332 1.34 0.23 -25.50
C GLY A 332 0.56 0.73 -24.29
N PRO A 333 -0.14 -0.17 -23.58
CA PRO A 333 -1.08 0.19 -22.51
C PRO A 333 -0.44 0.93 -21.33
N LEU A 334 0.81 0.60 -20.99
CA LEU A 334 1.53 1.26 -19.90
C LEU A 334 1.74 2.77 -20.12
N ALA A 335 1.69 3.22 -21.38
CA ALA A 335 1.80 4.63 -21.73
C ALA A 335 0.59 5.48 -21.28
N MET A 336 -0.48 4.86 -20.79
CA MET A 336 -1.57 5.54 -20.09
C MET A 336 -1.11 6.16 -18.75
N SER A 337 0.04 5.72 -18.23
CA SER A 337 0.67 6.21 -17.02
C SER A 337 1.73 7.27 -17.32
N GLU A 338 1.55 8.49 -16.82
CA GLU A 338 2.57 9.54 -16.88
C GLU A 338 3.87 9.13 -16.17
N ALA A 339 3.75 8.32 -15.11
CA ALA A 339 4.87 7.72 -14.42
C ALA A 339 5.73 6.88 -15.39
N TRP A 340 5.09 6.07 -16.21
CA TRP A 340 5.75 5.24 -17.23
C TRP A 340 6.34 6.12 -18.36
N VAL A 341 5.58 7.08 -18.85
CA VAL A 341 6.07 7.99 -19.92
C VAL A 341 7.31 8.74 -19.45
N LEU A 342 7.28 9.30 -18.24
CA LEU A 342 8.41 10.02 -17.67
C LEU A 342 9.62 9.08 -17.50
N GLU A 343 9.42 7.89 -16.94
CA GLU A 343 10.51 6.95 -16.68
C GLU A 343 11.13 6.43 -17.99
N GLU A 344 10.30 5.88 -18.89
CA GLU A 344 10.78 5.19 -20.09
C GLU A 344 11.22 6.13 -21.23
N LYS A 345 10.57 7.29 -21.34
CA LYS A 345 10.81 8.20 -22.48
C LYS A 345 11.71 9.39 -22.15
N VAL A 346 11.91 9.68 -20.85
CA VAL A 346 12.73 10.79 -20.40
C VAL A 346 13.88 10.31 -19.52
N LEU A 347 13.58 9.74 -18.34
CA LEU A 347 14.63 9.51 -17.35
C LEU A 347 15.60 8.40 -17.77
N LYS A 348 15.11 7.28 -18.28
CA LYS A 348 15.98 6.18 -18.72
C LYS A 348 16.87 6.57 -19.92
N THR A 349 16.45 7.50 -20.77
CA THR A 349 17.26 7.96 -21.90
C THR A 349 18.51 8.73 -21.44
N VAL A 350 18.45 9.34 -20.24
CA VAL A 350 19.52 10.16 -19.68
C VAL A 350 20.29 9.42 -18.58
N LEU A 351 19.59 8.77 -17.67
CA LEU A 351 20.14 8.15 -16.45
C LEU A 351 20.34 6.64 -16.59
N GLY A 352 19.93 6.07 -17.72
CA GLY A 352 20.01 4.62 -17.95
C GLY A 352 18.95 3.81 -17.21
N ASN A 353 19.10 2.47 -17.18
CA ASN A 353 18.11 1.55 -16.61
C ASN A 353 17.93 1.69 -15.09
N ASP A 354 18.87 2.34 -14.39
CA ASP A 354 18.81 2.57 -12.95
C ASP A 354 18.14 3.92 -12.57
N ALA A 355 17.52 4.61 -13.53
CA ALA A 355 16.84 5.89 -13.31
C ALA A 355 15.85 5.85 -12.13
N ALA A 356 15.07 4.79 -12.01
CA ALA A 356 14.13 4.60 -10.91
C ALA A 356 14.81 4.50 -9.52
N LYS A 357 16.06 4.03 -9.45
CA LYS A 357 16.83 3.95 -8.20
C LYS A 357 17.40 5.30 -7.75
N GLN A 358 17.50 6.25 -8.68
CA GLN A 358 18.01 7.60 -8.42
C GLN A 358 16.89 8.58 -8.08
N ALA A 359 15.63 8.18 -8.25
CA ALA A 359 14.48 9.00 -7.96
C ALA A 359 14.03 8.82 -6.50
N ASP A 360 13.80 9.94 -5.83
CA ASP A 360 13.06 10.00 -4.58
C ASP A 360 11.56 10.06 -4.87
N TYR A 361 10.79 9.29 -4.14
CA TYR A 361 9.35 9.20 -4.31
C TYR A 361 8.61 9.81 -3.13
N SER A 362 7.65 10.69 -3.41
CA SER A 362 6.83 11.34 -2.38
C SER A 362 5.41 11.53 -2.88
N HIS A 363 4.44 11.44 -1.99
CA HIS A 363 3.06 11.88 -2.23
C HIS A 363 2.85 13.34 -1.76
N ASP A 364 3.84 13.93 -1.09
CA ASP A 364 3.85 15.30 -0.59
C ASP A 364 4.50 16.25 -1.59
N ALA A 365 3.69 16.99 -2.34
CA ALA A 365 4.17 17.98 -3.30
C ALA A 365 4.86 19.18 -2.63
N GLN A 366 4.39 19.59 -1.42
CA GLN A 366 4.99 20.69 -0.68
C GLN A 366 6.37 20.30 -0.15
N GLY A 367 6.53 19.08 0.38
CA GLY A 367 7.83 18.57 0.81
C GLY A 367 8.85 18.51 -0.34
N LEU A 368 8.43 18.15 -1.56
CA LEU A 368 9.32 18.20 -2.73
C LEU A 368 9.72 19.64 -3.08
N ARG A 369 8.79 20.61 -3.01
CA ARG A 369 9.09 22.02 -3.22
C ARG A 369 10.11 22.53 -2.20
N ASP A 370 9.95 22.17 -0.93
CA ASP A 370 10.87 22.57 0.14
C ASP A 370 12.27 22.00 -0.10
N ARG A 371 12.38 20.78 -0.59
CA ARG A 371 13.64 20.13 -0.97
C ARG A 371 14.28 20.74 -2.23
N ILE A 372 13.49 21.24 -3.19
CA ILE A 372 14.00 22.08 -4.28
C ILE A 372 14.57 23.39 -3.72
N SER A 373 13.84 24.05 -2.80
CA SER A 373 14.26 25.33 -2.19
C SER A 373 15.56 25.20 -1.38
N SER A 374 15.74 24.07 -0.67
CA SER A 374 16.97 23.74 0.06
C SER A 374 18.12 23.23 -0.83
N LYS A 375 17.88 23.04 -2.13
CA LYS A 375 18.83 22.49 -3.12
C LYS A 375 19.22 21.03 -2.90
N ASP A 376 18.43 20.30 -2.12
CA ASP A 376 18.56 18.85 -1.97
C ASP A 376 18.15 18.13 -3.27
N LEU A 377 17.12 18.65 -3.95
CA LEU A 377 16.71 18.20 -5.28
C LEU A 377 17.01 19.26 -6.35
N GLN A 378 17.36 18.82 -7.56
CA GLN A 378 17.57 19.70 -8.72
C GLN A 378 16.31 19.85 -9.57
N ILE A 379 15.45 18.85 -9.59
CA ILE A 379 14.19 18.85 -10.34
C ILE A 379 13.21 17.90 -9.65
N ALA A 380 11.92 18.23 -9.68
CA ALA A 380 10.87 17.32 -9.26
C ALA A 380 9.70 17.32 -10.26
N PHE A 381 9.03 16.18 -10.35
CA PHE A 381 7.90 15.93 -11.23
C PHE A 381 6.65 15.64 -10.41
N LEU A 382 5.64 16.47 -10.57
CA LEU A 382 4.33 16.26 -9.98
C LEU A 382 3.45 15.51 -10.98
N LEU A 383 2.88 14.41 -10.53
CA LEU A 383 2.02 13.56 -11.35
C LEU A 383 0.57 13.73 -10.89
N LYS A 384 -0.38 13.51 -11.81
CA LYS A 384 -1.79 13.44 -11.48
C LYS A 384 -2.12 12.13 -10.73
N PRO A 385 -3.24 12.08 -9.99
CA PRO A 385 -3.79 10.82 -9.51
C PRO A 385 -4.00 9.83 -10.67
N PHE A 386 -3.66 8.55 -10.44
CA PHE A 386 -3.84 7.52 -11.46
C PHE A 386 -5.32 7.10 -11.49
N PRO A 387 -6.01 7.07 -12.66
CA PRO A 387 -7.40 6.67 -12.71
C PRO A 387 -7.59 5.21 -12.33
N MET A 388 -8.57 4.92 -11.47
CA MET A 388 -8.82 3.56 -10.96
C MET A 388 -9.20 2.58 -12.08
N ASP A 389 -10.03 3.00 -13.04
CA ASP A 389 -10.40 2.16 -14.20
C ASP A 389 -9.18 1.83 -15.08
N THR A 390 -8.26 2.78 -15.24
CA THR A 390 -6.99 2.56 -15.96
C THR A 390 -6.09 1.58 -15.21
N PHE A 391 -6.06 1.66 -13.88
CA PHE A 391 -5.35 0.71 -13.04
C PHE A 391 -5.91 -0.71 -13.24
N GLU A 392 -7.23 -0.85 -13.15
CA GLU A 392 -7.91 -2.14 -13.33
C GLU A 392 -7.65 -2.72 -14.73
N GLU A 393 -7.72 -1.90 -15.78
CA GLU A 393 -7.45 -2.32 -17.17
C GLU A 393 -6.01 -2.83 -17.36
N ILE A 394 -5.01 -2.07 -16.92
CA ILE A 394 -3.59 -2.41 -17.08
C ILE A 394 -3.25 -3.68 -16.29
N VAL A 395 -3.62 -3.72 -15.02
CA VAL A 395 -3.28 -4.83 -14.11
C VAL A 395 -4.12 -6.07 -14.45
N GLY A 396 -5.41 -5.88 -14.75
CA GLY A 396 -6.29 -6.92 -15.28
C GLY A 396 -5.80 -7.47 -16.61
N GLY A 397 -5.12 -6.68 -17.43
CA GLY A 397 -4.40 -7.11 -18.64
C GLY A 397 -3.13 -7.92 -18.35
N GLY A 398 -2.72 -8.08 -17.07
CA GLY A 398 -1.51 -8.81 -16.66
C GLY A 398 -0.23 -8.01 -16.77
N GLN A 399 -0.32 -6.68 -16.89
CA GLN A 399 0.85 -5.81 -16.95
C GLN A 399 1.15 -5.22 -15.56
N ARG A 400 2.42 -4.86 -15.34
CA ARG A 400 2.88 -4.22 -14.11
C ARG A 400 3.33 -2.80 -14.41
N LEU A 401 2.89 -1.88 -13.56
CA LEU A 401 3.31 -0.48 -13.57
C LEU A 401 4.77 -0.34 -13.10
N PRO A 402 5.46 0.74 -13.45
CA PRO A 402 6.71 1.10 -12.79
C PRO A 402 6.55 1.17 -11.28
N SER A 403 7.61 0.86 -10.54
CA SER A 403 7.59 0.97 -9.08
C SER A 403 7.19 2.37 -8.63
N LYS A 404 6.39 2.42 -7.55
CA LYS A 404 5.90 3.70 -7.01
C LYS A 404 5.11 4.52 -8.03
N SER A 405 4.24 3.87 -8.82
CA SER A 405 3.28 4.55 -9.70
C SER A 405 1.99 4.93 -8.99
N THR A 406 1.66 4.23 -7.91
CA THR A 406 0.38 4.32 -7.21
C THR A 406 0.61 4.33 -5.70
N PHE A 407 -0.14 5.16 -4.98
CA PHE A 407 -0.19 5.15 -3.53
C PHE A 407 -1.64 5.00 -3.07
N PHE A 408 -2.02 3.78 -2.73
CA PHE A 408 -3.34 3.50 -2.17
C PHE A 408 -3.43 4.01 -0.74
N PHE A 409 -4.43 4.84 -0.48
CA PHE A 409 -4.64 5.48 0.80
C PHE A 409 -6.11 5.29 1.27
N PRO A 410 -6.37 5.12 2.57
CA PRO A 410 -5.41 5.05 3.67
C PRO A 410 -4.65 3.73 3.70
N LYS A 411 -3.47 3.72 4.33
CA LYS A 411 -2.77 2.48 4.64
C LYS A 411 -3.41 1.79 5.84
N LEU A 412 -3.54 0.47 5.76
CA LEU A 412 -4.20 -0.29 6.79
C LEU A 412 -3.31 -0.44 8.04
N PRO A 413 -3.87 -0.28 9.24
CA PRO A 413 -3.12 -0.44 10.47
C PRO A 413 -2.73 -1.89 10.72
N THR A 414 -1.57 -2.08 11.34
CA THR A 414 -1.09 -3.36 11.88
C THR A 414 -1.56 -3.54 13.31
N GLY A 415 -1.99 -4.74 13.70
CA GLY A 415 -2.29 -5.09 15.08
C GLY A 415 -3.78 -5.29 15.41
N LEU A 416 -4.72 -5.07 14.47
CA LEU A 416 -6.14 -5.39 14.71
C LEU A 416 -6.39 -6.89 14.79
N VAL A 417 -5.80 -7.64 13.87
CA VAL A 417 -5.84 -9.10 13.81
C VAL A 417 -4.51 -9.61 13.26
N ILE A 418 -4.08 -10.76 13.75
CA ILE A 418 -2.85 -11.46 13.37
C ILE A 418 -3.26 -12.83 12.85
N HIS A 419 -2.70 -13.26 11.73
CA HIS A 419 -2.92 -14.60 11.20
C HIS A 419 -1.76 -15.51 11.59
N ARG A 420 -2.06 -16.55 12.36
CA ARG A 420 -1.09 -17.62 12.67
C ARG A 420 -0.98 -18.57 11.50
N LEU A 421 0.25 -18.95 11.17
CA LEU A 421 0.52 -19.90 10.09
C LEU A 421 0.54 -21.36 10.57
N GLU A 422 0.16 -21.61 11.82
CA GLU A 422 0.09 -22.93 12.43
C GLU A 422 -1.38 -23.31 12.67
N GLY A 423 -1.76 -24.55 12.31
CA GLY A 423 -3.12 -25.06 12.48
C GLY A 423 -3.93 -25.04 11.18
N GLN A 424 -5.24 -24.95 11.32
CA GLN A 424 -6.21 -24.90 10.21
C GLN A 424 -6.73 -23.48 9.98
N VAL A 425 -7.26 -23.25 8.80
CA VAL A 425 -8.02 -22.04 8.41
C VAL A 425 -9.49 -22.34 8.44
#